data_e119ceae6cc051598c02ace3734737a0
#
_entry.id   e119ceae6cc051598c02ace3734737a0
#
_cell.length_a   1.000
_cell.length_b   1.000
_cell.length_c   1.000
_cell.angle_alpha   90.00
_cell.angle_beta   90.00
_cell.angle_gamma   90.00
#
_symmetry.space_group_name_H-M   'P 1'
#
loop_
_entity.id
_entity.type
_entity.pdbx_description
1 polymer ?
#
loop_
_entity_poly.entity_id
_entity_poly.type
_entity_poly.pdbx_seq_one_letter_code
_entity_poly.pdbx_strand_id
1 'polypeptide(L)'
;LRAPPPIVYVDDRSLEDVLADHETYCETDGARGAVVRLEQVDFRPLRALRQRKLTALAAPRSIFFGMDLTGAQLQGADLSGCDFRGAILRDADLRGAKFVGAQLIRADLRGARMGPLMIAPGRFVRTDFTRASLRAADLRGGSAAKARFLEADLKGARMAGCDLTGAEMEV
;
A
#
# COMPACT_ATOMS: atom_id res chain seq x y z
N LEU A 1 10.46 -30.87 -1.60
CA LEU A 1 9.80 -30.06 -2.65
C LEU A 1 8.50 -29.52 -2.08
N ARG A 2 8.42 -28.21 -1.86
CA ARG A 2 7.16 -27.55 -1.50
C ARG A 2 6.26 -27.56 -2.74
N ALA A 3 4.98 -27.89 -2.54
CA ALA A 3 3.98 -27.73 -3.59
C ALA A 3 3.95 -26.26 -4.07
N PRO A 4 3.72 -25.99 -5.37
CA PRO A 4 3.53 -24.64 -5.84
C PRO A 4 2.35 -23.99 -5.08
N PRO A 5 2.39 -22.67 -4.84
CA PRO A 5 1.28 -22.00 -4.20
C PRO A 5 0.02 -22.13 -5.06
N PRO A 6 -1.17 -22.13 -4.44
CA PRO A 6 -2.42 -22.17 -5.20
C PRO A 6 -2.51 -20.95 -6.13
N ILE A 7 -3.07 -21.15 -7.32
CA ILE A 7 -3.36 -20.04 -8.24
C ILE A 7 -4.66 -19.38 -7.77
N VAL A 8 -4.60 -18.08 -7.55
CA VAL A 8 -5.80 -17.28 -7.23
C VAL A 8 -6.39 -16.77 -8.52
N TYR A 9 -7.68 -16.96 -8.69
CA TYR A 9 -8.43 -16.50 -9.86
C TYR A 9 -9.37 -15.36 -9.46
N VAL A 10 -9.50 -14.39 -10.35
CA VAL A 10 -10.45 -13.29 -10.27
C VAL A 10 -11.19 -13.24 -11.59
N ASP A 11 -12.51 -13.45 -11.57
CA ASP A 11 -13.35 -13.50 -12.79
C ASP A 11 -12.73 -14.40 -13.88
N ASP A 12 -12.42 -15.64 -13.53
CA ASP A 12 -11.84 -16.67 -14.40
C ASP A 12 -10.42 -16.36 -14.93
N ARG A 13 -9.78 -15.31 -14.45
CA ARG A 13 -8.38 -14.97 -14.78
C ARG A 13 -7.49 -15.17 -13.56
N SER A 14 -6.25 -15.59 -13.79
CA SER A 14 -5.29 -15.63 -12.67
C SER A 14 -5.01 -14.22 -12.14
N LEU A 15 -4.80 -14.11 -10.84
CA LEU A 15 -4.45 -12.85 -10.20
C LEU A 15 -3.20 -12.22 -10.83
N GLU A 16 -2.21 -13.03 -11.20
CA GLU A 16 -0.99 -12.55 -11.89
C GLU A 16 -1.33 -11.87 -13.22
N ASP A 17 -2.19 -12.48 -14.04
CA ASP A 17 -2.59 -11.90 -15.31
C ASP A 17 -3.39 -10.60 -15.13
N VAL A 18 -4.24 -10.55 -14.10
CA VAL A 18 -5.00 -9.36 -13.75
C VAL A 18 -4.07 -8.22 -13.34
N LEU A 19 -3.05 -8.50 -12.52
CA LEU A 19 -2.06 -7.49 -12.14
C LEU A 19 -1.18 -7.06 -13.31
N ALA A 20 -0.80 -7.98 -14.18
CA ALA A 20 -0.03 -7.65 -15.39
C ALA A 20 -0.78 -6.68 -16.31
N ASP A 21 -2.09 -6.86 -16.46
CA ASP A 21 -2.94 -5.92 -17.20
C ASP A 21 -2.98 -4.53 -16.53
N HIS A 22 -3.05 -4.50 -15.22
CA HIS A 22 -3.02 -3.24 -14.47
C HIS A 22 -1.68 -2.53 -14.66
N GLU A 23 -0.57 -3.26 -14.61
CA GLU A 23 0.75 -2.69 -14.87
C GLU A 23 0.86 -2.12 -16.28
N THR A 24 0.36 -2.84 -17.27
CA THR A 24 0.30 -2.35 -18.66
C THR A 24 -0.52 -1.07 -18.76
N TYR A 25 -1.65 -0.98 -18.05
CA TYR A 25 -2.44 0.24 -17.97
C TYR A 25 -1.61 1.40 -17.39
N CYS A 26 -0.90 1.18 -16.30
CA CYS A 26 -0.05 2.19 -15.67
C CYS A 26 1.10 2.62 -16.59
N GLU A 27 1.75 1.67 -17.28
CA GLU A 27 2.90 1.95 -18.15
C GLU A 27 2.52 2.69 -19.43
N THR A 28 1.28 2.57 -19.86
CA THR A 28 0.80 3.15 -21.12
C THR A 28 -0.14 4.33 -20.92
N ASP A 29 -0.21 4.88 -19.71
CA ASP A 29 -1.13 5.95 -19.33
C ASP A 29 -2.58 5.67 -19.76
N GLY A 30 -3.00 4.42 -19.59
CA GLY A 30 -4.34 3.97 -19.91
C GLY A 30 -4.60 3.60 -21.37
N ALA A 31 -3.58 3.66 -22.25
CA ALA A 31 -3.76 3.32 -23.66
C ALA A 31 -3.99 1.82 -23.86
N ARG A 32 -3.44 0.96 -23.01
CA ARG A 32 -3.60 -0.51 -23.06
C ARG A 32 -3.75 -1.05 -21.64
N GLY A 33 -4.21 -2.29 -21.53
CA GLY A 33 -4.47 -2.94 -20.24
C GLY A 33 -5.79 -2.47 -19.63
N ALA A 34 -5.97 -2.77 -18.34
CA ALA A 34 -7.17 -2.40 -17.60
C ALA A 34 -6.85 -2.13 -16.14
N VAL A 35 -7.48 -1.08 -15.59
CA VAL A 35 -7.45 -0.82 -14.15
C VAL A 35 -8.17 -1.94 -13.43
N VAL A 36 -7.54 -2.44 -12.38
CA VAL A 36 -8.08 -3.54 -11.59
C VAL A 36 -8.74 -3.00 -10.32
N ARG A 37 -9.95 -3.51 -10.07
CA ARG A 37 -10.66 -3.31 -8.81
C ARG A 37 -10.91 -4.68 -8.20
N LEU A 38 -10.27 -4.95 -7.07
CA LEU A 38 -10.33 -6.21 -6.36
C LEU A 38 -10.85 -5.95 -4.94
N GLU A 39 -11.51 -6.95 -4.38
CA GLU A 39 -11.99 -6.86 -3.00
C GLU A 39 -11.83 -8.23 -2.33
N GLN A 40 -11.30 -8.22 -1.09
CA GLN A 40 -11.14 -9.44 -0.28
C GLN A 40 -10.32 -10.53 -0.99
N VAL A 41 -9.25 -10.13 -1.68
CA VAL A 41 -8.35 -11.07 -2.38
C VAL A 41 -7.15 -11.40 -1.51
N ASP A 42 -6.77 -12.66 -1.50
CA ASP A 42 -5.52 -13.10 -0.89
C ASP A 42 -4.38 -13.02 -1.90
N PHE A 43 -3.45 -12.07 -1.69
CA PHE A 43 -2.29 -11.87 -2.56
C PHE A 43 -1.11 -12.79 -2.23
N ARG A 44 -1.12 -13.48 -1.07
CA ARG A 44 0.03 -14.26 -0.59
C ARG A 44 0.53 -15.32 -1.57
N PRO A 45 -0.30 -15.96 -2.42
CA PRO A 45 0.21 -16.89 -3.41
C PRO A 45 1.20 -16.29 -4.41
N LEU A 46 1.16 -14.97 -4.64
CA LEU A 46 2.16 -14.28 -5.47
C LEU A 46 3.51 -14.12 -4.79
N ARG A 47 3.60 -14.32 -3.47
CA ARG A 47 4.77 -14.25 -2.59
C ARG A 47 5.36 -12.86 -2.44
N ALA A 48 5.62 -12.14 -3.52
CA ALA A 48 6.20 -10.81 -3.48
C ALA A 48 5.64 -9.93 -4.61
N LEU A 49 5.62 -8.62 -4.35
CA LEU A 49 5.19 -7.60 -5.31
C LEU A 49 6.25 -6.49 -5.40
N ARG A 50 7.52 -6.86 -5.30
CA ARG A 50 8.63 -5.90 -5.30
C ARG A 50 8.64 -5.08 -6.58
N GLN A 51 8.71 -3.75 -6.43
CA GLN A 51 8.83 -2.79 -7.53
C GLN A 51 7.71 -2.86 -8.57
N ARG A 52 6.60 -3.54 -8.26
CA ARG A 52 5.46 -3.64 -9.19
C ARG A 52 4.79 -2.27 -9.35
N LYS A 53 4.33 -1.98 -10.55
CA LYS A 53 3.64 -0.74 -10.91
C LYS A 53 2.13 -0.90 -10.70
N LEU A 54 1.68 -0.60 -9.50
CA LEU A 54 0.31 -0.82 -9.06
C LEU A 54 -0.38 0.50 -8.68
N THR A 55 -0.02 1.58 -9.35
CA THR A 55 -0.63 2.91 -9.15
C THR A 55 -2.14 2.82 -9.30
N ALA A 56 -2.86 3.42 -8.35
CA ALA A 56 -4.32 3.43 -8.28
C ALA A 56 -4.97 2.04 -8.17
N LEU A 57 -4.22 1.00 -7.78
CA LEU A 57 -4.80 -0.31 -7.49
C LEU A 57 -5.90 -0.17 -6.43
N ALA A 58 -7.09 -0.66 -6.71
CA ALA A 58 -8.14 -0.77 -5.71
C ALA A 58 -8.24 -2.23 -5.26
N ALA A 59 -7.84 -2.51 -4.02
CA ALA A 59 -7.87 -3.85 -3.45
C ALA A 59 -8.24 -3.81 -1.95
N PRO A 60 -9.36 -3.16 -1.57
CA PRO A 60 -9.73 -3.05 -0.17
C PRO A 60 -9.96 -4.43 0.45
N ARG A 61 -9.70 -4.54 1.76
CA ARG A 61 -9.90 -5.73 2.58
C ARG A 61 -9.18 -6.98 2.08
N SER A 62 -8.07 -6.79 1.37
CA SER A 62 -7.24 -7.87 0.83
C SER A 62 -6.12 -8.25 1.79
N ILE A 63 -5.47 -9.38 1.54
CA ILE A 63 -4.45 -9.95 2.43
C ILE A 63 -3.08 -9.84 1.76
N PHE A 64 -2.18 -9.10 2.43
CA PHE A 64 -0.76 -8.95 2.07
C PHE A 64 0.15 -9.35 3.24
N PHE A 65 -0.35 -10.17 4.14
CA PHE A 65 0.35 -10.59 5.35
C PHE A 65 1.74 -11.14 5.04
N GLY A 66 2.77 -10.54 5.64
CA GLY A 66 4.16 -10.98 5.51
C GLY A 66 4.78 -10.85 4.12
N MET A 67 4.10 -10.20 3.16
CA MET A 67 4.59 -10.07 1.80
C MET A 67 5.67 -9.01 1.66
N ASP A 68 6.55 -9.21 0.70
CA ASP A 68 7.57 -8.24 0.31
C ASP A 68 7.07 -7.34 -0.82
N LEU A 69 6.76 -6.08 -0.48
CA LEU A 69 6.35 -5.03 -1.42
C LEU A 69 7.41 -3.93 -1.51
N THR A 70 8.68 -4.26 -1.29
CA THR A 70 9.78 -3.30 -1.38
C THR A 70 9.75 -2.57 -2.71
N GLY A 71 9.75 -1.23 -2.67
CA GLY A 71 9.77 -0.39 -3.86
C GLY A 71 8.50 -0.42 -4.71
N ALA A 72 7.43 -1.08 -4.26
CA ALA A 72 6.17 -1.11 -5.01
C ALA A 72 5.61 0.30 -5.22
N GLN A 73 5.05 0.55 -6.39
CA GLN A 73 4.40 1.81 -6.72
C GLN A 73 2.90 1.67 -6.50
N LEU A 74 2.42 2.24 -5.41
CA LEU A 74 1.04 2.15 -4.94
C LEU A 74 0.40 3.54 -4.74
N GLN A 75 0.86 4.52 -5.52
CA GLN A 75 0.31 5.87 -5.44
C GLN A 75 -1.19 5.86 -5.69
N GLY A 76 -1.95 6.48 -4.80
CA GLY A 76 -3.40 6.57 -4.92
C GLY A 76 -4.15 5.25 -4.80
N ALA A 77 -3.49 4.17 -4.38
CA ALA A 77 -4.13 2.86 -4.19
C ALA A 77 -5.17 2.91 -3.05
N ASP A 78 -6.23 2.14 -3.19
CA ASP A 78 -7.18 1.89 -2.11
C ASP A 78 -6.86 0.55 -1.45
N LEU A 79 -6.25 0.63 -0.28
CA LEU A 79 -5.83 -0.51 0.53
C LEU A 79 -6.53 -0.50 1.90
N SER A 80 -7.71 0.12 1.94
CA SER A 80 -8.52 0.21 3.16
C SER A 80 -8.85 -1.18 3.70
N GLY A 81 -8.72 -1.36 5.01
CA GLY A 81 -9.03 -2.63 5.68
C GLY A 81 -8.11 -3.79 5.33
N CYS A 82 -7.03 -3.57 4.58
CA CYS A 82 -6.10 -4.64 4.20
C CYS A 82 -5.26 -5.13 5.38
N ASP A 83 -4.84 -6.38 5.30
CA ASP A 83 -3.92 -6.99 6.25
C ASP A 83 -2.48 -6.91 5.73
N PHE A 84 -1.70 -5.98 6.28
CA PHE A 84 -0.27 -5.80 6.03
C PHE A 84 0.59 -6.16 7.24
N ARG A 85 0.09 -6.99 8.14
CA ARG A 85 0.88 -7.39 9.32
C ARG A 85 2.18 -8.05 8.88
N GLY A 86 3.30 -7.53 9.38
CA GLY A 86 4.63 -8.04 9.05
C GLY A 86 5.05 -7.85 7.59
N ALA A 87 4.29 -7.12 6.79
CA ALA A 87 4.65 -6.85 5.40
C ALA A 87 5.85 -5.90 5.30
N ILE A 88 6.61 -6.02 4.22
CA ILE A 88 7.75 -5.16 3.93
C ILE A 88 7.33 -4.17 2.85
N LEU A 89 7.32 -2.88 3.20
CA LEU A 89 6.95 -1.77 2.33
C LEU A 89 8.11 -0.75 2.24
N ARG A 90 9.34 -1.22 2.39
CA ARG A 90 10.52 -0.35 2.30
C ARG A 90 10.58 0.35 0.96
N ASP A 91 10.82 1.65 1.01
CA ASP A 91 10.99 2.49 -0.19
C ASP A 91 9.80 2.45 -1.15
N ALA A 92 8.67 1.90 -0.71
CA ALA A 92 7.44 1.90 -1.51
C ALA A 92 6.91 3.32 -1.69
N ASP A 93 6.32 3.58 -2.84
CA ASP A 93 5.62 4.84 -3.08
C ASP A 93 4.15 4.69 -2.74
N LEU A 94 3.78 5.22 -1.58
CA LEU A 94 2.42 5.13 -1.01
C LEU A 94 1.73 6.50 -1.00
N ARG A 95 2.22 7.46 -1.78
CA ARG A 95 1.64 8.81 -1.77
C ARG A 95 0.18 8.76 -2.19
N GLY A 96 -0.68 9.38 -1.39
CA GLY A 96 -2.11 9.43 -1.65
C GLY A 96 -2.86 8.10 -1.48
N ALA A 97 -2.19 7.04 -1.00
CA ALA A 97 -2.83 5.74 -0.77
C ALA A 97 -3.76 5.79 0.45
N LYS A 98 -4.81 4.98 0.42
CA LYS A 98 -5.76 4.82 1.52
C LYS A 98 -5.47 3.55 2.30
N PHE A 99 -5.12 3.71 3.57
CA PHE A 99 -4.94 2.62 4.53
C PHE A 99 -5.96 2.72 5.68
N VAL A 100 -7.15 3.26 5.40
CA VAL A 100 -8.20 3.44 6.40
C VAL A 100 -8.57 2.10 7.02
N GLY A 101 -8.42 1.97 8.34
CA GLY A 101 -8.71 0.72 9.06
C GLY A 101 -7.77 -0.44 8.73
N ALA A 102 -6.68 -0.23 8.00
CA ALA A 102 -5.73 -1.29 7.66
C ALA A 102 -4.93 -1.74 8.88
N GLN A 103 -4.45 -2.98 8.84
CA GLN A 103 -3.57 -3.55 9.86
C GLN A 103 -2.12 -3.55 9.36
N LEU A 104 -1.29 -2.70 9.94
CA LEU A 104 0.13 -2.56 9.62
C LEU A 104 1.02 -2.91 10.83
N ILE A 105 0.53 -3.77 11.71
CA ILE A 105 1.26 -4.20 12.91
C ILE A 105 2.58 -4.83 12.47
N ARG A 106 3.71 -4.30 12.99
CA ARG A 106 5.07 -4.73 12.66
C ARG A 106 5.43 -4.63 11.18
N ALA A 107 4.68 -3.85 10.39
CA ALA A 107 5.06 -3.58 9.01
C ALA A 107 6.36 -2.76 8.96
N ASP A 108 7.16 -3.01 7.94
CA ASP A 108 8.40 -2.29 7.68
C ASP A 108 8.16 -1.23 6.61
N LEU A 109 8.00 0.02 7.02
CA LEU A 109 7.75 1.17 6.17
C LEU A 109 8.98 2.09 6.07
N ARG A 110 10.18 1.58 6.37
CA ARG A 110 11.39 2.39 6.32
C ARG A 110 11.61 2.97 4.93
N GLY A 111 11.84 4.28 4.86
CA GLY A 111 12.07 4.98 3.60
C GLY A 111 10.83 5.08 2.71
N ALA A 112 9.66 4.62 3.13
CA ALA A 112 8.43 4.70 2.34
C ALA A 112 8.01 6.16 2.11
N ARG A 113 7.46 6.43 0.95
CA ARG A 113 6.94 7.74 0.58
C ARG A 113 5.44 7.75 0.86
N MET A 114 5.04 8.46 1.90
CA MET A 114 3.66 8.56 2.39
C MET A 114 3.18 10.02 2.41
N GLY A 115 3.82 10.87 1.64
CA GLY A 115 3.45 12.28 1.52
C GLY A 115 2.26 12.48 0.59
N PRO A 116 1.93 13.75 0.28
CA PRO A 116 0.81 14.05 -0.59
C PRO A 116 1.10 13.66 -2.05
N LEU A 117 0.08 13.14 -2.71
CA LEU A 117 0.10 12.88 -4.15
C LEU A 117 -0.52 14.07 -4.88
N MET A 118 0.25 14.72 -5.74
CA MET A 118 -0.27 15.78 -6.60
C MET A 118 -1.07 15.17 -7.74
N ILE A 119 -2.33 15.54 -7.86
CA ILE A 119 -3.23 15.05 -8.92
C ILE A 119 -3.53 16.11 -9.97
N ALA A 120 -3.28 17.38 -9.65
CA ALA A 120 -3.40 18.54 -10.54
C ALA A 120 -2.66 19.72 -9.88
N PRO A 121 -2.40 20.83 -10.62
CA PRO A 121 -1.79 22.01 -10.01
C PRO A 121 -2.58 22.50 -8.79
N GLY A 122 -1.91 22.58 -7.64
CA GLY A 122 -2.51 23.00 -6.37
C GLY A 122 -3.49 22.00 -5.74
N ARG A 123 -3.66 20.80 -6.32
CA ARG A 123 -4.54 19.76 -5.78
C ARG A 123 -3.73 18.52 -5.42
N PHE A 124 -3.91 18.04 -4.21
CA PHE A 124 -3.22 16.83 -3.74
C PHE A 124 -4.15 15.93 -2.92
N VAL A 125 -3.81 14.65 -2.88
CA VAL A 125 -4.47 13.64 -2.05
C VAL A 125 -3.51 13.24 -0.95
N ARG A 126 -3.98 13.24 0.29
CA ARG A 126 -3.20 12.81 1.48
C ARG A 126 -3.15 11.31 1.56
N THR A 127 -2.03 10.76 1.99
CA THR A 127 -1.99 9.37 2.45
C THR A 127 -2.80 9.27 3.74
N ASP A 128 -3.70 8.30 3.82
CA ASP A 128 -4.70 8.24 4.89
C ASP A 128 -4.58 6.95 5.71
N PHE A 129 -4.11 7.08 6.95
CA PHE A 129 -4.01 6.00 7.94
C PHE A 129 -5.09 6.10 9.02
N THR A 130 -6.20 6.78 8.73
CA THR A 130 -7.29 6.92 9.70
C THR A 130 -7.73 5.54 10.20
N ARG A 131 -7.76 5.35 11.52
CA ARG A 131 -8.10 4.09 12.21
C ARG A 131 -7.22 2.89 11.83
N ALA A 132 -6.07 3.10 11.23
CA ALA A 132 -5.12 2.02 10.97
C ALA A 132 -4.39 1.62 12.25
N SER A 133 -4.03 0.34 12.36
CA SER A 133 -3.13 -0.12 13.40
C SER A 133 -1.70 -0.16 12.88
N LEU A 134 -0.85 0.72 13.42
CA LEU A 134 0.59 0.81 13.12
C LEU A 134 1.43 0.39 14.32
N ARG A 135 0.88 -0.48 15.19
CA ARG A 135 1.58 -0.94 16.39
C ARG A 135 2.90 -1.62 16.01
N ALA A 136 3.97 -1.15 16.63
CA ALA A 136 5.33 -1.64 16.38
C ALA A 136 5.78 -1.59 14.91
N ALA A 137 5.11 -0.79 14.07
CA ALA A 137 5.55 -0.54 12.70
C ALA A 137 6.82 0.33 12.68
N ASP A 138 7.61 0.18 11.64
CA ASP A 138 8.86 0.92 11.48
C ASP A 138 8.74 1.92 10.33
N LEU A 139 8.62 3.21 10.66
CA LEU A 139 8.49 4.31 9.70
C LEU A 139 9.80 5.14 9.58
N ARG A 140 10.90 4.64 10.12
CA ARG A 140 12.15 5.40 10.15
C ARG A 140 12.60 5.82 8.76
N GLY A 141 13.02 7.08 8.64
CA GLY A 141 13.54 7.63 7.39
C GLY A 141 12.52 7.81 6.27
N GLY A 142 11.25 7.52 6.53
CA GLY A 142 10.17 7.75 5.58
C GLY A 142 9.74 9.22 5.50
N SER A 143 8.83 9.51 4.59
CA SER A 143 8.18 10.81 4.52
C SER A 143 6.67 10.65 4.60
N ALA A 144 6.06 11.25 5.61
CA ALA A 144 4.63 11.21 5.88
C ALA A 144 4.07 12.64 6.06
N ALA A 145 4.65 13.60 5.35
CA ALA A 145 4.18 14.98 5.37
C ALA A 145 2.71 15.03 4.98
N LYS A 146 1.91 15.75 5.77
CA LYS A 146 0.46 15.92 5.59
C LYS A 146 -0.35 14.62 5.63
N ALA A 147 0.23 13.48 5.98
CA ALA A 147 -0.51 12.22 6.14
C ALA A 147 -1.52 12.31 7.28
N ARG A 148 -2.59 11.53 7.19
CA ARG A 148 -3.62 11.46 8.24
C ARG A 148 -3.42 10.25 9.11
N PHE A 149 -3.30 10.47 10.42
CA PHE A 149 -3.20 9.43 11.44
C PHE A 149 -4.33 9.53 12.46
N LEU A 150 -5.49 10.04 12.05
CA LEU A 150 -6.63 10.21 12.95
C LEU A 150 -7.10 8.85 13.48
N GLU A 151 -7.22 8.72 14.79
CA GLU A 151 -7.59 7.46 15.46
C GLU A 151 -6.65 6.28 15.13
N ALA A 152 -5.46 6.54 14.59
CA ALA A 152 -4.49 5.48 14.31
C ALA A 152 -3.79 5.03 15.60
N ASP A 153 -3.52 3.72 15.71
CA ASP A 153 -2.76 3.17 16.83
C ASP A 153 -1.27 3.12 16.46
N LEU A 154 -0.50 4.05 17.03
CA LEU A 154 0.95 4.18 16.80
C LEU A 154 1.78 3.63 17.96
N LYS A 155 1.20 2.83 18.85
CA LYS A 155 1.90 2.30 20.02
C LYS A 155 3.12 1.47 19.60
N GLY A 156 4.30 1.89 20.07
CA GLY A 156 5.55 1.21 19.75
C GLY A 156 6.06 1.43 18.33
N ALA A 157 5.39 2.28 17.53
CA ALA A 157 5.88 2.63 16.20
C ALA A 157 7.21 3.40 16.29
N ARG A 158 8.13 3.08 15.37
CA ARG A 158 9.43 3.73 15.27
C ARG A 158 9.38 4.80 14.19
N MET A 159 9.63 6.06 14.55
CA MET A 159 9.41 7.20 13.66
C MET A 159 10.64 8.11 13.52
N ALA A 160 11.80 7.68 14.00
CA ALA A 160 13.03 8.48 13.92
C ALA A 160 13.35 8.83 12.45
N GLY A 161 13.55 10.13 12.17
CA GLY A 161 13.85 10.61 10.83
C GLY A 161 12.68 10.54 9.85
N CYS A 162 11.47 10.20 10.30
CA CYS A 162 10.26 10.30 9.48
C CYS A 162 9.81 11.77 9.42
N ASP A 163 9.60 12.28 8.20
CA ASP A 163 9.05 13.62 8.02
C ASP A 163 7.54 13.60 8.29
N LEU A 164 7.12 14.26 9.37
CA LEU A 164 5.72 14.36 9.79
C LEU A 164 5.17 15.77 9.64
N THR A 165 5.81 16.62 8.84
CA THR A 165 5.40 18.01 8.65
C THR A 165 3.96 18.10 8.18
N GLY A 166 3.10 18.78 8.96
CA GLY A 166 1.69 18.94 8.62
C GLY A 166 0.84 17.67 8.71
N ALA A 167 1.38 16.58 9.28
CA ALA A 167 0.60 15.38 9.51
C ALA A 167 -0.53 15.63 10.51
N GLU A 168 -1.69 15.06 10.25
CA GLU A 168 -2.85 15.14 11.16
C GLU A 168 -2.78 13.99 12.16
N MET A 169 -2.56 14.32 13.42
CA MET A 169 -2.49 13.35 14.51
C MET A 169 -3.49 13.75 15.60
N GLU A 170 -4.10 12.77 16.24
CA GLU A 170 -4.86 13.06 17.44
C GLU A 170 -3.92 13.44 18.59
N VAL A 171 -4.31 14.43 19.30
CA VAL A 171 -3.60 14.91 20.49
C VAL A 171 -4.14 14.20 21.73
#